data_fcdb859307e24173b3834c9eba23d71f
#
_entry.id   fcdb859307e24173b3834c9eba23d71f
#
_cell.length_a   1.000
_cell.length_b   1.000
_cell.length_c   1.000
_cell.angle_alpha   90.00
_cell.angle_beta   90.00
_cell.angle_gamma   90.00
#
_symmetry.space_group_name_H-M   'P 1'
#
loop_
_entity.id
_entity.type
_entity.pdbx_description
1 polymer ?
#
loop_
_entity_poly.entity_id
_entity_poly.type
_entity_poly.pdbx_seq_one_letter_code
_entity_poly.pdbx_strand_id
1 'polypeptide(L)'
;MKKVLVVLLLAVSFLAACITPLPAEFKLSGMTISPASPVVNSTVTISATIANVGGQSSNCVVNLTIDDYTDSKSVGPLAEGESASVSFTYVATTEGSYTVTIATLNDTATKSFTVKSRGEQGNEMLSVWTAGDSWVYDCSYENPEGTLKQGDVELTVTVTGEESVGGEDSYKLNGTFTPEAARDSTNAGMVLVLHIGQADIFNSIANIQFMKQCSAIKELPGLPACIMWAYTPALSWPLEGTWDFTKHTVAGGGMVDETVNRQGKVLGLENITVPAGTFSCYHMVEYDPASPDTYTYEHWFNTTVVKSDVKMIDRDTWDGAETRVLISCSVS
;
A
#
# COMPACT_ATOMS: atom_id res chain seq x y z
N MET A 1 15.33 79.18 -24.92
CA MET A 1 15.14 78.09 -23.91
C MET A 1 13.83 77.30 -24.04
N LYS A 2 12.65 77.90 -24.29
CA LYS A 2 11.38 77.17 -24.44
C LYS A 2 11.29 76.17 -25.59
N LYS A 3 11.96 76.46 -26.76
CA LYS A 3 11.93 75.57 -27.94
C LYS A 3 12.81 74.31 -27.77
N VAL A 4 13.91 74.41 -27.03
CA VAL A 4 14.79 73.25 -26.73
C VAL A 4 14.12 72.30 -25.75
N LEU A 5 13.35 72.83 -24.79
CA LEU A 5 12.63 72.00 -23.80
C LEU A 5 11.49 71.16 -24.44
N VAL A 6 10.81 71.76 -25.46
CA VAL A 6 9.72 71.03 -26.15
C VAL A 6 10.25 69.85 -27.00
N VAL A 7 11.42 70.09 -27.67
CA VAL A 7 12.07 69.00 -28.46
C VAL A 7 12.61 67.88 -27.57
N LEU A 8 13.10 68.19 -26.35
CA LEU A 8 13.59 67.21 -25.42
C LEU A 8 12.43 66.40 -24.82
N LEU A 9 11.29 67.04 -24.53
CA LEU A 9 10.07 66.33 -24.05
C LEU A 9 9.46 65.41 -25.12
N LEU A 10 9.48 65.79 -26.40
CA LEU A 10 9.06 64.98 -27.53
C LEU A 10 10.01 63.78 -27.78
N ALA A 11 11.32 63.95 -27.57
CA ALA A 11 12.31 62.90 -27.73
C ALA A 11 12.17 61.85 -26.62
N VAL A 12 11.82 62.23 -25.36
CA VAL A 12 11.57 61.30 -24.24
C VAL A 12 10.26 60.52 -24.42
N SER A 13 9.24 61.13 -25.04
CA SER A 13 7.99 60.44 -25.35
C SER A 13 8.12 59.39 -26.47
N PHE A 14 9.10 59.52 -27.36
CA PHE A 14 9.36 58.53 -28.43
C PHE A 14 10.20 57.34 -27.98
N LEU A 15 10.97 57.45 -26.87
CA LEU A 15 11.71 56.34 -26.31
C LEU A 15 10.82 55.39 -25.43
N ALA A 16 9.60 55.78 -25.13
CA ALA A 16 8.63 54.90 -24.43
C ALA A 16 7.88 53.95 -25.41
N ALA A 17 8.25 53.93 -26.70
CA ALA A 17 7.58 53.13 -27.70
C ALA A 17 8.23 51.74 -27.86
N CYS A 18 7.45 50.71 -27.56
CA CYS A 18 7.63 49.33 -27.97
C CYS A 18 8.74 48.52 -27.29
N ILE A 19 8.69 48.37 -26.01
CA ILE A 19 9.12 47.07 -25.46
C ILE A 19 7.93 46.12 -25.68
N THR A 20 7.87 45.42 -26.80
CA THR A 20 6.96 44.31 -26.98
C THR A 20 7.41 43.21 -26.01
N PRO A 21 6.56 42.77 -25.09
CA PRO A 21 6.92 41.65 -24.20
C PRO A 21 7.36 40.45 -25.03
N LEU A 22 8.41 39.77 -24.61
CA LEU A 22 8.83 38.52 -25.23
C LEU A 22 7.64 37.54 -25.28
N PRO A 23 7.50 36.75 -26.34
CA PRO A 23 6.47 35.72 -26.40
C PRO A 23 6.52 34.80 -25.18
N ALA A 24 5.43 34.08 -24.89
CA ALA A 24 5.44 33.02 -23.89
C ALA A 24 6.44 31.94 -24.30
N GLU A 25 7.23 31.48 -23.36
CA GLU A 25 8.18 30.37 -23.50
C GLU A 25 8.00 29.41 -22.33
N PHE A 26 7.75 28.13 -22.61
CA PHE A 26 7.43 27.12 -21.58
C PHE A 26 8.59 26.17 -21.39
N LYS A 27 9.04 26.03 -20.13
CA LYS A 27 10.06 25.08 -19.70
C LYS A 27 9.45 23.97 -18.83
N LEU A 28 9.92 22.76 -19.06
CA LEU A 28 9.56 21.56 -18.31
C LEU A 28 10.59 21.28 -17.22
N SER A 29 10.13 20.85 -16.06
CA SER A 29 10.99 20.42 -14.97
C SER A 29 10.29 19.38 -14.09
N GLY A 30 11.04 18.67 -13.23
CA GLY A 30 10.48 17.80 -12.22
C GLY A 30 9.64 16.62 -12.76
N MET A 31 9.94 16.13 -13.98
CA MET A 31 9.20 14.98 -14.52
C MET A 31 9.36 13.75 -13.60
N THR A 32 8.24 13.17 -13.18
CA THR A 32 8.17 11.98 -12.34
C THR A 32 7.27 10.93 -12.96
N ILE A 33 7.56 9.67 -12.67
CA ILE A 33 6.75 8.51 -13.07
C ILE A 33 6.55 7.67 -11.80
N SER A 34 5.29 7.38 -11.46
CA SER A 34 4.93 6.62 -10.26
C SER A 34 3.82 5.61 -10.56
N PRO A 35 4.00 4.34 -10.17
CA PRO A 35 5.19 3.72 -9.59
C PRO A 35 6.35 3.66 -10.61
N ALA A 36 7.60 3.63 -10.12
CA ALA A 36 8.79 3.57 -10.98
C ALA A 36 8.95 2.23 -11.71
N SER A 37 8.39 1.17 -11.15
CA SER A 37 8.35 -0.18 -11.73
C SER A 37 6.92 -0.71 -11.66
N PRO A 38 6.03 -0.28 -12.57
CA PRO A 38 4.65 -0.73 -12.62
C PRO A 38 4.56 -2.19 -13.11
N VAL A 39 3.44 -2.84 -12.80
CA VAL A 39 3.08 -4.14 -13.41
C VAL A 39 2.04 -3.96 -14.49
N VAL A 40 1.89 -4.98 -15.32
CA VAL A 40 0.81 -5.08 -16.32
C VAL A 40 -0.55 -4.80 -15.66
N ASN A 41 -1.35 -3.95 -16.32
CA ASN A 41 -2.66 -3.48 -15.90
C ASN A 41 -2.67 -2.57 -14.65
N SER A 42 -1.52 -2.09 -14.17
CA SER A 42 -1.48 -1.04 -13.15
C SER A 42 -1.54 0.35 -13.77
N THR A 43 -2.08 1.31 -13.00
CA THR A 43 -2.10 2.71 -13.39
C THR A 43 -0.76 3.35 -13.09
N VAL A 44 -0.17 4.00 -14.11
CA VAL A 44 1.05 4.80 -14.01
C VAL A 44 0.67 6.27 -14.05
N THR A 45 1.14 7.04 -13.07
CA THR A 45 0.97 8.49 -13.03
C THR A 45 2.25 9.17 -13.50
N ILE A 46 2.14 10.02 -14.51
CA ILE A 46 3.24 10.80 -15.08
C ILE A 46 2.97 12.27 -14.78
N SER A 47 3.88 12.95 -14.09
CA SER A 47 3.70 14.35 -13.71
C SER A 47 4.92 15.18 -14.07
N ALA A 48 4.69 16.46 -14.39
CA ALA A 48 5.76 17.45 -14.63
C ALA A 48 5.28 18.84 -14.18
N THR A 49 6.24 19.74 -13.97
CA THR A 49 6.00 21.15 -13.72
C THR A 49 6.34 21.94 -14.99
N ILE A 50 5.42 22.83 -15.40
CA ILE A 50 5.58 23.75 -16.53
C ILE A 50 5.75 25.16 -15.97
N ALA A 51 6.78 25.89 -16.40
CA ALA A 51 7.00 27.28 -16.05
C ALA A 51 6.99 28.14 -17.32
N ASN A 52 6.29 29.28 -17.29
CA ASN A 52 6.42 30.29 -18.33
C ASN A 52 7.64 31.20 -18.04
N VAL A 53 8.70 31.05 -18.81
CA VAL A 53 9.92 31.85 -18.72
C VAL A 53 9.96 32.98 -19.75
N GLY A 54 8.91 33.12 -20.57
CA GLY A 54 8.69 34.23 -21.49
C GLY A 54 7.95 35.40 -20.85
N GLY A 55 7.78 36.50 -21.57
CA GLY A 55 7.21 37.75 -21.04
C GLY A 55 5.70 37.90 -21.20
N GLN A 56 5.02 37.06 -21.99
CA GLN A 56 3.57 37.13 -22.21
C GLN A 56 2.85 36.00 -21.49
N SER A 57 1.68 36.33 -20.92
CA SER A 57 0.80 35.29 -20.37
C SER A 57 0.17 34.47 -21.49
N SER A 58 0.18 33.13 -21.38
CA SER A 58 -0.42 32.24 -22.36
C SER A 58 -0.79 30.88 -21.76
N ASN A 59 -1.72 30.18 -22.42
CA ASN A 59 -1.96 28.79 -22.19
C ASN A 59 -0.85 27.94 -22.83
N CYS A 60 -0.47 26.88 -22.13
CA CYS A 60 0.46 25.87 -22.60
C CYS A 60 -0.29 24.57 -22.92
N VAL A 61 -0.17 24.07 -24.14
CA VAL A 61 -0.57 22.71 -24.47
C VAL A 61 0.59 21.78 -24.17
N VAL A 62 0.35 20.81 -23.31
CA VAL A 62 1.31 19.79 -22.91
C VAL A 62 0.89 18.47 -23.53
N ASN A 63 1.73 17.90 -24.37
CA ASN A 63 1.51 16.63 -25.03
C ASN A 63 2.29 15.53 -24.32
N LEU A 64 1.63 14.41 -24.05
CA LEU A 64 2.21 13.16 -23.58
C LEU A 64 2.29 12.19 -24.75
N THR A 65 3.42 11.51 -24.87
CA THR A 65 3.59 10.35 -25.76
C THR A 65 4.21 9.21 -24.97
N ILE A 66 3.62 8.02 -25.06
CA ILE A 66 4.16 6.78 -24.49
C ILE A 66 4.11 5.74 -25.61
N ASP A 67 5.25 5.49 -26.25
CA ASP A 67 5.35 4.71 -27.49
C ASP A 67 4.29 5.17 -28.51
N ASP A 68 3.27 4.35 -28.82
CA ASP A 68 2.18 4.68 -29.75
C ASP A 68 0.98 5.41 -29.10
N TYR A 69 0.96 5.54 -27.75
CA TYR A 69 -0.11 6.22 -27.02
C TYR A 69 0.16 7.73 -26.93
N THR A 70 -0.89 8.51 -27.13
CA THR A 70 -0.81 9.99 -27.01
C THR A 70 -1.97 10.53 -26.19
N ASP A 71 -1.69 11.56 -25.38
CA ASP A 71 -2.67 12.35 -24.64
C ASP A 71 -2.23 13.81 -24.59
N SER A 72 -3.14 14.75 -24.31
CA SER A 72 -2.80 16.16 -24.21
C SER A 72 -3.64 16.90 -23.17
N LYS A 73 -3.02 17.87 -22.48
CA LYS A 73 -3.69 18.74 -21.50
C LYS A 73 -3.29 20.19 -21.73
N SER A 74 -4.23 21.11 -21.50
CA SER A 74 -3.96 22.53 -21.50
C SER A 74 -3.76 23.03 -20.07
N VAL A 75 -2.71 23.80 -19.86
CA VAL A 75 -2.32 24.39 -18.57
C VAL A 75 -2.27 25.89 -18.70
N GLY A 76 -2.74 26.62 -17.71
CA GLY A 76 -2.70 28.08 -17.68
C GLY A 76 -4.06 28.77 -17.87
N PRO A 77 -4.10 30.08 -18.18
CA PRO A 77 -2.96 30.89 -18.61
C PRO A 77 -1.90 31.10 -17.51
N LEU A 78 -0.63 30.96 -17.87
CA LEU A 78 0.53 31.24 -17.01
C LEU A 78 1.13 32.59 -17.32
N ALA A 79 1.21 33.48 -16.33
CA ALA A 79 1.94 34.74 -16.47
C ALA A 79 3.46 34.50 -16.47
N GLU A 80 4.24 35.58 -16.77
CA GLU A 80 5.69 35.50 -16.66
C GLU A 80 6.16 35.04 -15.29
N GLY A 81 7.00 34.00 -15.25
CA GLY A 81 7.52 33.38 -14.03
C GLY A 81 6.55 32.44 -13.30
N GLU A 82 5.29 32.34 -13.72
CA GLU A 82 4.35 31.40 -13.13
C GLU A 82 4.62 29.96 -13.55
N SER A 83 4.26 29.03 -12.67
CA SER A 83 4.40 27.59 -12.88
C SER A 83 3.12 26.85 -12.47
N ALA A 84 2.84 25.75 -13.16
CA ALA A 84 1.77 24.83 -12.80
C ALA A 84 2.21 23.38 -13.03
N SER A 85 1.59 22.46 -12.27
CA SER A 85 1.81 21.03 -12.46
C SER A 85 0.80 20.45 -13.43
N VAL A 86 1.26 19.49 -14.24
CA VAL A 86 0.40 18.64 -15.07
C VAL A 86 0.61 17.19 -14.66
N SER A 87 -0.46 16.40 -14.70
CA SER A 87 -0.43 14.97 -14.41
C SER A 87 -1.27 14.21 -15.42
N PHE A 88 -0.74 13.09 -15.89
CA PHE A 88 -1.40 12.13 -16.78
C PHE A 88 -1.45 10.77 -16.12
N THR A 89 -2.43 9.96 -16.53
CA THR A 89 -2.52 8.56 -16.10
C THR A 89 -2.47 7.65 -17.33
N TYR A 90 -1.78 6.54 -17.20
CA TYR A 90 -1.63 5.55 -18.26
C TYR A 90 -1.74 4.15 -17.66
N VAL A 91 -2.40 3.23 -18.36
CA VAL A 91 -2.45 1.81 -17.96
C VAL A 91 -1.65 1.00 -18.96
N ALA A 92 -0.52 0.46 -18.52
CA ALA A 92 0.31 -0.40 -19.34
C ALA A 92 -0.27 -1.82 -19.36
N THR A 93 -0.65 -2.31 -20.54
CA THR A 93 -1.32 -3.61 -20.70
C THR A 93 -0.38 -4.74 -21.05
N THR A 94 0.88 -4.45 -21.35
CA THR A 94 1.92 -5.44 -21.68
C THR A 94 3.19 -5.18 -20.91
N GLU A 95 3.97 -6.22 -20.65
CA GLU A 95 5.32 -6.07 -20.10
C GLU A 95 6.26 -5.45 -21.13
N GLY A 96 7.28 -4.77 -20.67
CA GLY A 96 8.29 -4.15 -21.52
C GLY A 96 8.79 -2.82 -21.00
N SER A 97 9.72 -2.24 -21.74
CA SER A 97 10.24 -0.89 -21.45
C SER A 97 9.47 0.13 -22.28
N TYR A 98 8.95 1.13 -21.63
CA TYR A 98 8.14 2.21 -22.20
C TYR A 98 8.94 3.52 -22.15
N THR A 99 8.95 4.24 -23.25
CA THR A 99 9.54 5.58 -23.33
C THR A 99 8.44 6.63 -23.23
N VAL A 100 8.56 7.50 -22.24
CA VAL A 100 7.60 8.58 -21.97
C VAL A 100 8.21 9.89 -22.37
N THR A 101 7.53 10.64 -23.22
CA THR A 101 7.90 11.98 -23.62
C THR A 101 6.78 12.95 -23.24
N ILE A 102 7.12 14.00 -22.50
CA ILE A 102 6.26 15.16 -22.28
C ILE A 102 6.85 16.31 -23.11
N ALA A 103 6.04 16.96 -23.92
CA ALA A 103 6.45 18.06 -24.79
C ALA A 103 5.52 19.27 -24.67
N THR A 104 6.10 20.44 -24.65
CA THR A 104 5.44 21.73 -24.89
C THR A 104 5.85 22.26 -26.26
N LEU A 105 5.40 23.48 -26.64
CA LEU A 105 5.85 24.13 -27.86
C LEU A 105 7.37 24.37 -27.86
N ASN A 106 7.97 24.58 -26.68
CA ASN A 106 9.33 25.12 -26.54
C ASN A 106 10.30 24.13 -25.85
N ASP A 107 9.80 23.05 -25.22
CA ASP A 107 10.63 22.16 -24.43
C ASP A 107 10.11 20.72 -24.44
N THR A 108 11.01 19.77 -24.19
CA THR A 108 10.70 18.35 -24.19
C THR A 108 11.48 17.66 -23.07
N ALA A 109 10.79 16.78 -22.32
CA ALA A 109 11.39 15.93 -21.30
C ALA A 109 11.06 14.47 -21.61
N THR A 110 12.05 13.59 -21.49
CA THR A 110 11.88 12.15 -21.73
C THR A 110 12.39 11.36 -20.53
N LYS A 111 11.62 10.35 -20.15
CA LYS A 111 11.99 9.31 -19.17
C LYS A 111 11.47 7.97 -19.65
N SER A 112 12.03 6.90 -19.11
CA SER A 112 11.52 5.55 -19.33
C SER A 112 11.13 4.88 -18.01
N PHE A 113 10.22 3.92 -18.10
CA PHE A 113 9.89 3.00 -17.01
C PHE A 113 9.77 1.58 -17.60
N THR A 114 9.93 0.58 -16.76
CA THR A 114 9.78 -0.80 -17.18
C THR A 114 8.56 -1.39 -16.50
N VAL A 115 7.62 -1.90 -17.32
CA VAL A 115 6.47 -2.67 -16.86
C VAL A 115 6.91 -4.12 -16.75
N LYS A 116 6.77 -4.66 -15.57
CA LYS A 116 7.04 -6.07 -15.32
C LYS A 116 5.77 -6.89 -15.56
N SER A 117 5.95 -8.16 -15.94
CA SER A 117 4.83 -9.11 -15.84
C SER A 117 4.35 -9.16 -14.39
N ARG A 118 3.07 -9.43 -14.20
CA ARG A 118 2.53 -9.61 -12.85
C ARG A 118 3.25 -10.71 -12.08
N GLY A 119 3.74 -11.74 -12.82
CA GLY A 119 4.58 -12.81 -12.29
C GLY A 119 6.01 -12.40 -11.92
N GLU A 120 6.59 -11.39 -12.59
CA GLU A 120 7.94 -10.92 -12.25
C GLU A 120 7.99 -9.99 -11.03
N GLN A 121 6.88 -9.27 -10.71
CA GLN A 121 6.79 -8.53 -9.46
C GLN A 121 6.52 -9.46 -8.27
N GLY A 122 5.88 -10.59 -8.52
CA GLY A 122 5.69 -11.64 -7.53
C GLY A 122 6.90 -12.58 -7.37
N ASN A 123 7.91 -12.46 -8.22
CA ASN A 123 9.21 -13.11 -8.05
C ASN A 123 10.20 -12.26 -7.20
N GLU A 124 9.77 -11.13 -6.64
CA GLU A 124 10.37 -10.64 -5.42
C GLU A 124 10.00 -11.67 -4.36
N MET A 125 10.94 -12.58 -4.13
CA MET A 125 10.84 -13.67 -3.17
C MET A 125 10.15 -13.17 -1.91
N LEU A 126 9.19 -13.96 -1.41
CA LEU A 126 8.73 -13.83 -0.04
C LEU A 126 9.94 -13.53 0.82
N SER A 127 9.86 -12.41 1.49
CA SER A 127 10.95 -11.90 2.30
C SER A 127 11.30 -12.95 3.33
N VAL A 128 12.52 -13.44 3.29
CA VAL A 128 13.03 -14.33 4.31
C VAL A 128 13.07 -13.54 5.61
N TRP A 129 12.38 -14.01 6.63
CA TRP A 129 12.49 -13.46 7.97
C TRP A 129 13.70 -14.04 8.68
N THR A 130 14.31 -13.24 9.52
CA THR A 130 15.49 -13.63 10.30
C THR A 130 15.18 -13.52 11.79
N ALA A 131 15.77 -14.39 12.60
CA ALA A 131 15.63 -14.28 14.05
C ALA A 131 16.06 -12.88 14.53
N GLY A 132 15.16 -12.19 15.24
CA GLY A 132 15.30 -10.80 15.66
C GLY A 132 14.52 -9.79 14.83
N ASP A 133 14.04 -10.14 13.63
CA ASP A 133 13.10 -9.30 12.89
C ASP A 133 11.86 -9.08 13.74
N SER A 134 11.37 -7.85 13.80
CA SER A 134 10.26 -7.49 14.67
C SER A 134 9.36 -6.40 14.10
N TRP A 135 8.09 -6.45 14.48
CA TRP A 135 7.04 -5.50 14.09
C TRP A 135 6.25 -5.11 15.32
N VAL A 136 5.87 -3.84 15.38
CA VAL A 136 5.01 -3.29 16.44
C VAL A 136 3.76 -2.74 15.80
N TYR A 137 2.62 -3.20 16.28
CA TYR A 137 1.29 -2.83 15.77
C TYR A 137 0.46 -2.16 16.86
N ASP A 138 -0.30 -1.13 16.46
CA ASP A 138 -1.47 -0.67 17.22
C ASP A 138 -2.66 -1.56 16.86
N CYS A 139 -3.30 -2.16 17.87
CA CYS A 139 -4.38 -3.11 17.72
C CYS A 139 -5.65 -2.59 18.37
N SER A 140 -6.76 -2.69 17.64
CA SER A 140 -8.10 -2.46 18.18
C SER A 140 -8.99 -3.67 17.91
N TYR A 141 -9.90 -3.93 18.83
CA TYR A 141 -10.82 -5.06 18.77
C TYR A 141 -12.23 -4.64 19.17
N GLU A 142 -13.23 -5.17 18.47
CA GLU A 142 -14.64 -5.03 18.81
C GLU A 142 -15.35 -6.37 18.58
N ASN A 143 -16.06 -6.89 19.61
CA ASN A 143 -16.84 -8.11 19.45
C ASN A 143 -18.09 -7.86 18.59
N PRO A 144 -18.73 -8.93 18.05
CA PRO A 144 -19.88 -8.80 17.13
C PRO A 144 -21.05 -8.03 17.73
N GLU A 145 -21.28 -8.11 19.03
CA GLU A 145 -22.36 -7.43 19.74
C GLU A 145 -22.03 -5.97 20.10
N GLY A 146 -20.79 -5.54 19.89
CA GLY A 146 -20.32 -4.21 20.25
C GLY A 146 -20.27 -3.94 21.77
N THR A 147 -20.35 -4.99 22.60
CA THR A 147 -20.33 -4.91 24.07
C THR A 147 -18.92 -4.90 24.63
N LEU A 148 -17.96 -5.49 23.93
CA LEU A 148 -16.53 -5.44 24.23
C LEU A 148 -15.82 -4.65 23.11
N LYS A 149 -15.19 -3.53 23.48
CA LYS A 149 -14.33 -2.74 22.62
C LYS A 149 -13.02 -2.49 23.34
N GLN A 150 -11.93 -2.76 22.67
CA GLN A 150 -10.60 -2.47 23.17
C GLN A 150 -9.78 -1.80 22.06
N GLY A 151 -9.16 -0.68 22.38
CA GLY A 151 -8.16 0.00 21.58
C GLY A 151 -6.90 0.23 22.40
N ASP A 152 -5.93 0.92 21.82
CA ASP A 152 -4.66 1.27 22.44
C ASP A 152 -3.89 0.03 23.00
N VAL A 153 -3.96 -1.09 22.27
CA VAL A 153 -3.20 -2.30 22.56
C VAL A 153 -2.05 -2.40 21.58
N GLU A 154 -0.83 -2.32 22.10
CA GLU A 154 0.36 -2.55 21.30
C GLU A 154 0.64 -4.05 21.23
N LEU A 155 0.82 -4.58 20.01
CA LEU A 155 1.29 -5.93 19.75
C LEU A 155 2.71 -5.87 19.19
N THR A 156 3.68 -6.31 19.96
CA THR A 156 5.04 -6.54 19.46
C THR A 156 5.18 -8.00 19.03
N VAL A 157 5.54 -8.22 17.75
CA VAL A 157 5.80 -9.55 17.17
C VAL A 157 7.29 -9.64 16.83
N THR A 158 7.98 -10.70 17.27
CA THR A 158 9.40 -10.91 17.01
C THR A 158 9.65 -12.34 16.53
N VAL A 159 10.43 -12.50 15.47
CA VAL A 159 10.90 -13.81 15.00
C VAL A 159 11.91 -14.35 16.00
N THR A 160 11.63 -15.51 16.58
CA THR A 160 12.48 -16.16 17.58
C THR A 160 13.25 -17.36 17.05
N GLY A 161 12.85 -17.90 15.89
CA GLY A 161 13.48 -19.06 15.26
C GLY A 161 12.56 -19.75 14.28
N GLU A 162 12.79 -21.04 14.09
CA GLU A 162 12.03 -21.91 13.19
C GLU A 162 11.57 -23.16 13.94
N GLU A 163 10.40 -23.69 13.57
CA GLU A 163 9.84 -24.90 14.15
C GLU A 163 8.94 -25.60 13.10
N SER A 164 8.92 -26.94 13.08
CA SER A 164 7.99 -27.66 12.18
C SER A 164 6.60 -27.75 12.79
N VAL A 165 5.58 -27.32 12.04
CA VAL A 165 4.16 -27.36 12.43
C VAL A 165 3.38 -28.17 11.40
N GLY A 166 2.79 -29.27 11.81
CA GLY A 166 2.01 -30.12 10.91
C GLY A 166 2.81 -30.77 9.78
N GLY A 167 4.16 -30.81 9.90
CA GLY A 167 5.06 -31.31 8.88
C GLY A 167 5.57 -30.25 7.92
N GLU A 168 5.20 -28.99 8.09
CA GLU A 168 5.73 -27.86 7.35
C GLU A 168 6.71 -27.05 8.19
N ASP A 169 7.80 -26.60 7.56
CA ASP A 169 8.77 -25.69 8.20
C ASP A 169 8.14 -24.31 8.37
N SER A 170 8.20 -23.79 9.58
CA SER A 170 7.55 -22.54 9.95
C SER A 170 8.47 -21.64 10.74
N TYR A 171 8.36 -20.32 10.49
CA TYR A 171 8.90 -19.33 11.40
C TYR A 171 8.14 -19.37 12.71
N LYS A 172 8.88 -19.34 13.81
CA LYS A 172 8.33 -19.16 15.15
C LYS A 172 8.49 -17.70 15.56
N LEU A 173 7.35 -17.09 15.91
CA LEU A 173 7.31 -15.71 16.38
C LEU A 173 6.74 -15.66 17.79
N ASN A 174 7.22 -14.73 18.60
CA ASN A 174 6.61 -14.39 19.87
C ASN A 174 5.85 -13.07 19.74
N GLY A 175 4.56 -13.09 20.08
CA GLY A 175 3.70 -11.91 20.16
C GLY A 175 3.50 -11.51 21.63
N THR A 176 3.69 -10.21 21.94
CA THR A 176 3.42 -9.65 23.27
C THR A 176 2.43 -8.50 23.14
N PHE A 177 1.33 -8.57 23.87
CA PHE A 177 0.29 -7.54 23.94
C PHE A 177 0.48 -6.64 25.16
N THR A 178 0.48 -5.34 24.98
CA THR A 178 0.63 -4.34 26.04
C THR A 178 -0.38 -3.18 25.84
N PRO A 179 -1.39 -3.02 26.73
CA PRO A 179 -1.81 -3.96 27.77
C PRO A 179 -2.31 -5.30 27.20
N GLU A 180 -2.62 -6.26 28.06
CA GLU A 180 -3.20 -7.55 27.65
C GLU A 180 -4.42 -7.34 26.75
N ALA A 181 -4.48 -8.09 25.64
CA ALA A 181 -5.61 -8.05 24.71
C ALA A 181 -6.80 -8.81 25.30
N ALA A 182 -7.97 -8.17 25.39
CA ALA A 182 -9.20 -8.79 25.79
C ALA A 182 -9.92 -9.40 24.56
N ARG A 183 -10.41 -10.61 24.70
CA ARG A 183 -11.17 -11.35 23.67
C ARG A 183 -12.36 -12.03 24.29
N ASP A 184 -13.47 -12.07 23.56
CA ASP A 184 -14.62 -12.88 23.95
C ASP A 184 -14.35 -14.35 23.66
N SER A 185 -14.79 -15.21 24.60
CA SER A 185 -14.83 -16.64 24.38
C SER A 185 -16.18 -17.16 24.81
N THR A 186 -16.88 -17.88 23.95
CA THR A 186 -18.15 -18.52 24.27
C THR A 186 -17.90 -19.94 24.68
N ASN A 187 -18.22 -20.30 25.95
CA ASN A 187 -18.17 -21.64 26.46
C ASN A 187 -19.50 -21.99 27.15
N ALA A 188 -20.12 -23.10 26.74
CA ALA A 188 -21.40 -23.58 27.29
C ALA A 188 -22.51 -22.51 27.33
N GLY A 189 -22.55 -21.58 26.35
CA GLY A 189 -23.53 -20.50 26.27
C GLY A 189 -23.24 -19.29 27.17
N MET A 190 -22.09 -19.25 27.83
CA MET A 190 -21.60 -18.09 28.56
C MET A 190 -20.50 -17.39 27.78
N VAL A 191 -20.60 -16.08 27.65
CA VAL A 191 -19.52 -15.23 27.09
C VAL A 191 -18.55 -14.92 28.22
N LEU A 192 -17.30 -15.32 28.06
CA LEU A 192 -16.20 -15.02 28.96
C LEU A 192 -15.21 -14.08 28.27
N VAL A 193 -14.79 -13.05 28.96
CA VAL A 193 -13.69 -12.19 28.48
C VAL A 193 -12.38 -12.81 28.95
N LEU A 194 -11.53 -13.18 28.00
CA LEU A 194 -10.21 -13.75 28.25
C LEU A 194 -9.14 -12.69 27.92
N HIS A 195 -8.07 -12.65 28.71
CA HIS A 195 -6.97 -11.71 28.51
C HIS A 195 -5.72 -12.44 28.01
N ILE A 196 -5.17 -11.97 26.90
CA ILE A 196 -3.99 -12.52 26.24
C ILE A 196 -2.86 -11.51 26.40
N GLY A 197 -1.80 -11.90 27.11
CA GLY A 197 -0.58 -11.09 27.25
C GLY A 197 0.51 -11.53 26.27
N GLN A 198 0.57 -12.83 25.97
CA GLN A 198 1.57 -13.41 25.08
C GLN A 198 0.98 -14.49 24.18
N ALA A 199 1.57 -14.64 22.99
CA ALA A 199 1.24 -15.71 22.05
C ALA A 199 2.49 -16.16 21.29
N ASP A 200 2.62 -17.49 21.10
CA ASP A 200 3.52 -18.05 20.09
C ASP A 200 2.77 -18.15 18.77
N ILE A 201 3.31 -17.58 17.71
CA ILE A 201 2.73 -17.50 16.37
C ILE A 201 3.65 -18.27 15.41
N PHE A 202 3.07 -19.00 14.48
CA PHE A 202 3.81 -19.81 13.51
C PHE A 202 3.30 -19.50 12.10
N ASN A 203 4.22 -19.10 11.21
CA ASN A 203 3.94 -18.84 9.81
C ASN A 203 4.81 -19.73 8.93
N SER A 204 4.21 -20.33 7.90
CA SER A 204 4.94 -21.17 6.94
C SER A 204 6.12 -20.41 6.31
N ILE A 205 7.29 -21.03 6.24
CA ILE A 205 8.46 -20.46 5.58
C ILE A 205 8.23 -20.35 4.06
N ALA A 206 7.47 -21.30 3.51
CA ALA A 206 7.23 -21.38 2.08
C ALA A 206 6.36 -20.24 1.53
N ASN A 207 5.44 -19.68 2.35
CA ASN A 207 4.45 -18.70 1.88
C ASN A 207 4.04 -17.65 2.92
N ILE A 208 4.70 -17.61 4.09
CA ILE A 208 4.40 -16.74 5.25
C ILE A 208 2.95 -16.86 5.74
N GLN A 209 2.24 -17.87 5.28
CA GLN A 209 0.88 -18.13 5.69
C GLN A 209 0.82 -18.47 7.18
N PHE A 210 -0.16 -17.91 7.89
CA PHE A 210 -0.40 -18.26 9.28
C PHE A 210 -0.76 -19.75 9.42
N MET A 211 -0.09 -20.44 10.31
CA MET A 211 -0.27 -21.87 10.52
C MET A 211 -0.85 -22.18 11.91
N LYS A 212 -0.38 -21.50 12.93
CA LYS A 212 -0.74 -21.79 14.32
C LYS A 212 -0.50 -20.59 15.22
N GLN A 213 -1.36 -20.39 16.19
CA GLN A 213 -1.13 -19.49 17.32
C GLN A 213 -1.46 -20.22 18.62
N CYS A 214 -0.59 -20.10 19.62
CA CYS A 214 -0.83 -20.57 20.98
C CYS A 214 -0.75 -19.39 21.93
N SER A 215 -1.89 -18.94 22.45
CA SER A 215 -2.02 -17.79 23.33
C SER A 215 -1.95 -18.19 24.79
N ALA A 216 -1.12 -17.50 25.57
CA ALA A 216 -1.12 -17.60 27.02
C ALA A 216 -2.30 -16.76 27.56
N ILE A 217 -3.30 -17.44 28.12
CA ILE A 217 -4.49 -16.80 28.66
C ILE A 217 -4.33 -16.60 30.16
N LYS A 218 -4.51 -15.38 30.64
CA LYS A 218 -4.33 -14.98 32.03
C LYS A 218 -5.21 -15.77 32.99
N GLU A 219 -6.46 -16.00 32.59
CA GLU A 219 -7.47 -16.76 33.38
C GLU A 219 -7.22 -18.28 33.39
N LEU A 220 -6.34 -18.77 32.49
CA LEU A 220 -6.02 -20.19 32.34
C LEU A 220 -4.49 -20.42 32.37
N PRO A 221 -3.81 -20.10 33.47
CA PRO A 221 -2.36 -20.23 33.56
C PRO A 221 -1.92 -21.67 33.36
N GLY A 222 -0.96 -21.89 32.44
CA GLY A 222 -0.41 -23.22 32.12
C GLY A 222 -1.22 -24.02 31.09
N LEU A 223 -2.31 -23.47 30.55
CA LEU A 223 -3.12 -24.08 29.49
C LEU A 223 -3.19 -23.13 28.30
N PRO A 224 -2.23 -23.15 27.35
CA PRO A 224 -2.29 -22.29 26.18
C PRO A 224 -3.48 -22.67 25.30
N ALA A 225 -4.24 -21.67 24.86
CA ALA A 225 -5.25 -21.87 23.84
C ALA A 225 -4.56 -21.85 22.47
N CYS A 226 -4.57 -22.97 21.77
CA CYS A 226 -4.00 -23.07 20.44
C CYS A 226 -5.09 -23.11 19.38
N ILE A 227 -4.90 -22.33 18.32
CA ILE A 227 -5.65 -22.35 17.07
C ILE A 227 -4.69 -22.77 15.97
N MET A 228 -5.07 -23.74 15.17
CA MET A 228 -4.33 -24.15 13.96
C MET A 228 -5.21 -23.94 12.75
N TRP A 229 -4.62 -23.41 11.69
CA TRP A 229 -5.28 -23.25 10.41
C TRP A 229 -4.51 -24.00 9.32
N ALA A 230 -5.24 -24.74 8.50
CA ALA A 230 -4.71 -25.37 7.31
C ALA A 230 -5.47 -24.86 6.09
N TYR A 231 -4.75 -24.51 5.06
CA TYR A 231 -5.31 -23.98 3.81
C TYR A 231 -5.06 -24.96 2.68
N THR A 232 -6.09 -25.25 1.90
CA THR A 232 -6.01 -26.18 0.78
C THR A 232 -6.63 -25.60 -0.48
N PRO A 233 -5.89 -25.38 -1.57
CA PRO A 233 -4.43 -25.51 -1.64
C PRO A 233 -3.70 -24.46 -0.80
N ALA A 234 -2.47 -24.74 -0.43
CA ALA A 234 -1.60 -23.75 0.21
C ALA A 234 -1.38 -22.57 -0.72
N LEU A 235 -1.25 -21.36 -0.15
CA LEU A 235 -0.97 -20.17 -0.95
C LEU A 235 0.38 -20.31 -1.67
N SER A 236 0.43 -19.91 -2.92
CA SER A 236 1.68 -19.81 -3.69
C SER A 236 1.90 -18.37 -4.14
N TRP A 237 3.08 -17.85 -3.89
CA TRP A 237 3.48 -16.54 -4.40
C TRP A 237 4.08 -16.66 -5.79
N PRO A 238 3.85 -15.67 -6.68
CA PRO A 238 3.02 -14.48 -6.48
C PRO A 238 1.53 -14.81 -6.48
N LEU A 239 0.78 -14.15 -5.60
CA LEU A 239 -0.68 -14.24 -5.62
C LEU A 239 -1.23 -13.40 -6.76
N GLU A 240 -1.94 -14.02 -7.69
CA GLU A 240 -2.54 -13.33 -8.84
C GLU A 240 -4.04 -13.61 -8.94
N GLY A 241 -4.80 -12.56 -9.28
CA GLY A 241 -6.22 -12.68 -9.57
C GLY A 241 -7.05 -13.11 -8.37
N THR A 242 -7.90 -14.09 -8.59
CA THR A 242 -8.77 -14.71 -7.58
C THR A 242 -8.42 -16.19 -7.46
N TRP A 243 -8.37 -16.70 -6.23
CA TRP A 243 -8.10 -18.12 -5.96
C TRP A 243 -9.12 -18.67 -4.98
N ASP A 244 -9.50 -19.93 -5.18
CA ASP A 244 -10.35 -20.68 -4.26
C ASP A 244 -9.47 -21.43 -3.26
N PHE A 245 -9.87 -21.44 -2.01
CA PHE A 245 -9.23 -22.26 -0.99
C PHE A 245 -10.21 -22.74 0.08
N THR A 246 -9.81 -23.78 0.81
CA THR A 246 -10.54 -24.29 1.96
C THR A 246 -9.70 -23.97 3.20
N LYS A 247 -10.31 -23.29 4.19
CA LYS A 247 -9.71 -23.01 5.49
C LYS A 247 -10.24 -24.02 6.49
N HIS A 248 -9.37 -24.86 7.02
CA HIS A 248 -9.68 -25.79 8.10
C HIS A 248 -9.16 -25.20 9.41
N THR A 249 -10.03 -24.99 10.38
CA THR A 249 -9.73 -24.42 11.68
C THR A 249 -9.90 -25.45 12.77
N VAL A 250 -8.86 -25.67 13.58
CA VAL A 250 -8.90 -26.50 14.76
C VAL A 250 -8.52 -25.68 15.98
N ALA A 251 -9.39 -25.60 16.99
CA ALA A 251 -9.14 -24.85 18.20
C ALA A 251 -9.63 -25.59 19.47
N GLY A 252 -9.11 -25.14 20.62
CA GLY A 252 -9.56 -25.67 21.92
C GLY A 252 -9.33 -27.17 22.11
N GLY A 253 -8.27 -27.73 21.54
CA GLY A 253 -7.97 -29.16 21.60
C GLY A 253 -8.97 -30.04 20.82
N GLY A 254 -9.55 -29.49 19.75
CA GLY A 254 -10.52 -30.16 18.87
C GLY A 254 -11.98 -29.90 19.25
N MET A 255 -12.26 -28.94 20.14
CA MET A 255 -13.64 -28.50 20.41
C MET A 255 -14.22 -27.69 19.24
N VAL A 256 -13.38 -27.02 18.51
CA VAL A 256 -13.68 -26.40 17.21
C VAL A 256 -12.92 -27.18 16.15
N ASP A 257 -13.63 -27.69 15.18
CA ASP A 257 -13.10 -28.44 14.03
C ASP A 257 -13.99 -28.09 12.84
N GLU A 258 -13.65 -27.03 12.14
CA GLU A 258 -14.49 -26.43 11.11
C GLU A 258 -13.72 -26.31 9.79
N THR A 259 -14.42 -26.56 8.70
CA THR A 259 -13.90 -26.38 7.35
C THR A 259 -14.82 -25.48 6.57
N VAL A 260 -14.28 -24.37 6.06
CA VAL A 260 -15.01 -23.38 5.28
C VAL A 260 -14.36 -23.16 3.93
N ASN A 261 -15.17 -22.95 2.89
CA ASN A 261 -14.69 -22.52 1.59
C ASN A 261 -14.55 -20.99 1.59
N ARG A 262 -13.46 -20.51 1.04
CA ARG A 262 -13.15 -19.09 0.92
C ARG A 262 -12.60 -18.78 -0.48
N GLN A 263 -12.70 -17.51 -0.84
CA GLN A 263 -11.97 -16.97 -1.98
C GLN A 263 -11.06 -15.86 -1.52
N GLY A 264 -9.89 -15.82 -2.10
CA GLY A 264 -8.95 -14.73 -1.95
C GLY A 264 -8.80 -13.97 -3.25
N LYS A 265 -8.48 -12.67 -3.13
CA LYS A 265 -8.27 -11.78 -4.29
C LYS A 265 -7.22 -10.73 -3.98
N VAL A 266 -6.31 -10.50 -4.93
CA VAL A 266 -5.45 -9.31 -4.93
C VAL A 266 -6.20 -8.18 -5.62
N LEU A 267 -6.53 -7.12 -4.89
CA LEU A 267 -7.20 -5.94 -5.43
C LEU A 267 -6.24 -5.05 -6.22
N GLY A 268 -4.96 -5.06 -5.84
CA GLY A 268 -3.91 -4.30 -6.51
C GLY A 268 -2.76 -3.92 -5.59
N LEU A 269 -1.86 -3.11 -6.13
CA LEU A 269 -0.78 -2.48 -5.39
C LEU A 269 -1.19 -1.05 -5.07
N GLU A 270 -1.15 -0.66 -3.81
CA GLU A 270 -1.50 0.69 -3.36
C GLU A 270 -0.56 1.20 -2.27
N ASN A 271 -0.50 2.52 -2.11
CA ASN A 271 0.29 3.15 -1.07
C ASN A 271 -0.56 3.34 0.19
N ILE A 272 -0.10 2.74 1.28
CA ILE A 272 -0.73 2.86 2.60
C ILE A 272 0.16 3.71 3.50
N THR A 273 -0.44 4.71 4.13
CA THR A 273 0.23 5.56 5.14
C THR A 273 -0.24 5.15 6.52
N VAL A 274 0.71 4.78 7.36
CA VAL A 274 0.53 4.36 8.76
C VAL A 274 1.54 5.12 9.63
N PRO A 275 1.50 5.05 10.97
CA PRO A 275 2.48 5.72 11.84
C PRO A 275 3.94 5.38 11.51
N ALA A 276 4.22 4.16 11.07
CA ALA A 276 5.56 3.74 10.63
C ALA A 276 6.05 4.40 9.33
N GLY A 277 5.17 4.98 8.51
CA GLY A 277 5.52 5.59 7.23
C GLY A 277 4.52 5.29 6.11
N THR A 278 4.95 5.52 4.87
CA THR A 278 4.15 5.20 3.67
C THR A 278 4.82 4.08 2.90
N PHE A 279 4.07 3.02 2.63
CA PHE A 279 4.56 1.79 2.00
C PHE A 279 3.69 1.40 0.81
N SER A 280 4.32 0.90 -0.24
CA SER A 280 3.62 0.26 -1.36
C SER A 280 3.28 -1.18 -0.98
N CYS A 281 2.01 -1.51 -0.92
CA CYS A 281 1.50 -2.77 -0.39
C CYS A 281 0.59 -3.47 -1.38
N TYR A 282 0.65 -4.80 -1.40
CA TYR A 282 -0.39 -5.61 -2.01
C TYR A 282 -1.62 -5.56 -1.13
N HIS A 283 -2.74 -5.07 -1.66
CA HIS A 283 -4.05 -5.16 -1.01
C HIS A 283 -4.68 -6.49 -1.35
N MET A 284 -4.79 -7.36 -0.37
CA MET A 284 -5.36 -8.69 -0.49
C MET A 284 -6.60 -8.81 0.38
N VAL A 285 -7.60 -9.53 -0.09
CA VAL A 285 -8.85 -9.75 0.63
C VAL A 285 -9.25 -11.22 0.59
N GLU A 286 -9.93 -11.65 1.65
CA GLU A 286 -10.62 -12.94 1.72
C GLU A 286 -12.12 -12.70 1.91
N TYR A 287 -12.94 -13.56 1.31
CA TYR A 287 -14.40 -13.47 1.40
C TYR A 287 -15.08 -14.82 1.20
N ASP A 288 -16.33 -14.91 1.63
CA ASP A 288 -17.21 -16.03 1.32
C ASP A 288 -17.64 -15.94 -0.16
N PRO A 289 -17.46 -16.97 -1.00
CA PRO A 289 -17.92 -16.96 -2.38
C PRO A 289 -19.41 -16.62 -2.55
N ALA A 290 -20.24 -16.89 -1.53
CA ALA A 290 -21.66 -16.52 -1.54
C ALA A 290 -21.90 -15.02 -1.27
N SER A 291 -20.89 -14.28 -0.78
CA SER A 291 -20.98 -12.87 -0.41
C SER A 291 -19.73 -12.11 -0.86
N PRO A 292 -19.45 -12.00 -2.16
CA PRO A 292 -18.17 -11.55 -2.71
C PRO A 292 -17.85 -10.06 -2.43
N ASP A 293 -18.84 -9.28 -2.03
CA ASP A 293 -18.69 -7.86 -1.68
C ASP A 293 -18.46 -7.62 -0.18
N THR A 294 -18.41 -8.71 0.63
CA THR A 294 -18.18 -8.64 2.06
C THR A 294 -16.87 -9.35 2.40
N TYR A 295 -15.84 -8.55 2.68
CA TYR A 295 -14.54 -9.09 3.03
C TYR A 295 -14.51 -9.51 4.50
N THR A 296 -14.11 -10.76 4.73
CA THR A 296 -13.87 -11.29 6.09
C THR A 296 -12.47 -10.96 6.57
N TYR A 297 -11.54 -10.80 5.66
CA TYR A 297 -10.15 -10.49 5.97
C TYR A 297 -9.55 -9.55 4.92
N GLU A 298 -8.80 -8.55 5.35
CA GLU A 298 -8.09 -7.62 4.48
C GLU A 298 -6.66 -7.43 4.96
N HIS A 299 -5.71 -7.51 4.03
CA HIS A 299 -4.29 -7.28 4.30
C HIS A 299 -3.69 -6.27 3.35
N TRP A 300 -2.82 -5.46 3.87
CA TRP A 300 -1.90 -4.61 3.08
C TRP A 300 -0.48 -5.06 3.37
N PHE A 301 -0.01 -5.98 2.56
CA PHE A 301 1.28 -6.65 2.75
C PHE A 301 2.38 -5.96 1.94
N ASN A 302 3.50 -5.62 2.60
CA ASN A 302 4.70 -5.08 1.95
C ASN A 302 5.79 -6.15 1.93
N THR A 303 6.28 -6.50 0.74
CA THR A 303 7.23 -7.60 0.53
C THR A 303 8.70 -7.20 0.69
N THR A 304 9.03 -5.91 0.70
CA THR A 304 10.41 -5.43 0.57
C THR A 304 10.99 -4.80 1.84
N VAL A 305 10.34 -3.75 2.33
CA VAL A 305 10.84 -2.94 3.45
C VAL A 305 10.34 -3.46 4.79
N VAL A 306 9.03 -3.68 4.89
CA VAL A 306 8.38 -4.17 6.11
C VAL A 306 8.42 -5.68 6.20
N LYS A 307 8.35 -6.36 5.06
CA LYS A 307 8.33 -7.83 4.93
C LYS A 307 7.17 -8.50 5.67
N SER A 308 6.09 -7.76 5.94
CA SER A 308 4.91 -8.19 6.69
C SER A 308 3.71 -7.30 6.37
N ASP A 309 2.60 -7.49 7.08
CA ASP A 309 1.45 -6.60 7.00
C ASP A 309 1.78 -5.20 7.51
N VAL A 310 1.44 -4.20 6.72
CA VAL A 310 1.46 -2.78 7.13
C VAL A 310 0.14 -2.42 7.82
N LYS A 311 -0.93 -3.06 7.38
CA LYS A 311 -2.26 -2.99 7.97
C LYS A 311 -3.00 -4.30 7.75
N MET A 312 -3.83 -4.68 8.70
CA MET A 312 -4.69 -5.84 8.62
C MET A 312 -6.05 -5.53 9.27
N ILE A 313 -7.12 -6.05 8.69
CA ILE A 313 -8.47 -6.01 9.26
C ILE A 313 -9.03 -7.42 9.18
N ASP A 314 -9.30 -8.02 10.33
CA ASP A 314 -10.00 -9.27 10.47
C ASP A 314 -11.45 -8.97 10.93
N ARG A 315 -12.43 -9.49 10.21
CA ARG A 315 -13.86 -9.36 10.51
C ARG A 315 -14.48 -10.73 10.71
N ASP A 316 -13.76 -11.63 11.33
CA ASP A 316 -14.29 -12.95 11.63
C ASP A 316 -15.52 -12.81 12.55
N THR A 317 -16.66 -13.32 12.10
CA THR A 317 -17.94 -13.24 12.82
C THR A 317 -17.95 -14.02 14.15
N TRP A 318 -16.98 -14.89 14.35
CA TRP A 318 -16.84 -15.67 15.58
C TRP A 318 -16.21 -14.88 16.70
N ASP A 319 -15.23 -14.07 16.38
CA ASP A 319 -14.34 -13.42 17.34
C ASP A 319 -14.47 -11.89 17.33
N GLY A 320 -15.23 -11.38 16.36
CA GLY A 320 -15.41 -9.95 16.16
C GLY A 320 -14.43 -9.35 15.15
N ALA A 321 -14.28 -8.03 15.19
CA ALA A 321 -13.42 -7.30 14.26
C ALA A 321 -12.13 -6.86 14.96
N GLU A 322 -10.99 -7.26 14.41
CA GLU A 322 -9.66 -6.77 14.82
C GLU A 322 -9.03 -5.94 13.71
N THR A 323 -8.45 -4.81 14.08
CA THR A 323 -7.62 -4.01 13.18
C THR A 323 -6.22 -3.90 13.77
N ARG A 324 -5.20 -4.14 12.93
CA ARG A 324 -3.79 -3.91 13.25
C ARG A 324 -3.19 -2.90 12.28
N VAL A 325 -2.46 -1.95 12.81
CA VAL A 325 -1.77 -0.90 12.04
C VAL A 325 -0.33 -0.82 12.49
N LEU A 326 0.60 -0.91 11.55
CA LEU A 326 2.04 -0.89 11.85
C LEU A 326 2.49 0.45 12.44
N ILE A 327 3.13 0.41 13.60
CA ILE A 327 3.73 1.56 14.28
C ILE A 327 5.23 1.65 13.96
N SER A 328 5.92 0.52 13.97
CA SER A 328 7.35 0.43 13.68
C SER A 328 7.75 -0.99 13.30
N CYS A 329 8.89 -1.13 12.62
CA CYS A 329 9.51 -2.43 12.38
C CYS A 329 11.03 -2.33 12.41
N SER A 330 11.68 -3.46 12.73
CA SER A 330 13.12 -3.66 12.64
C SER A 330 13.33 -4.99 11.92
N VAL A 331 13.68 -4.93 10.65
CA VAL A 331 13.88 -6.12 9.80
C VAL A 331 15.23 -6.03 9.10
N SER A 332 15.89 -7.19 8.97
CA SER A 332 17.24 -7.32 8.41
C SER A 332 17.25 -7.55 6.88
#